data_242bd9c2882fbc5785ed386469fbc908
#
_entry.id   242bd9c2882fbc5785ed386469fbc908
#
_cell.length_a   1.000
_cell.length_b   1.000
_cell.length_c   1.000
_cell.angle_alpha   90.00
_cell.angle_beta   90.00
_cell.angle_gamma   90.00
#
_symmetry.space_group_name_H-M   'P 1'
#
loop_
_entity.id
_entity.type
_entity.pdbx_description
1 polymer ?
#
loop_
_entity_poly.entity_id
_entity_poly.type
_entity_poly.pdbx_seq_one_letter_code
_entity_poly.pdbx_strand_id
1 'polypeptide(L)'
;ISGGILGLETIFGEFKYNFGDFSINLMSIIIGVIAFVLLYIGNYKFLEKALVTLVLLMSFSFVITAVVTKPNILQILKGMFVPSFPDKSLLTIIGLIGTTVVPYNLFLHASLVKERWHKKEDLTFAKKDTFISILLGGLVSMAIIVSAASISSTNILNAADLAKGLVPLYGNFAKYFLAIGLFAAGITSAITAPLAA
;
A
#
# COMPACT_ATOMS: atom_id res chain seq x y z
N ILE A 1 -0.78 -0.70 -10.09
CA ILE A 1 -0.04 0.16 -11.03
C ILE A 1 -0.02 1.61 -10.55
N SER A 2 -1.18 2.23 -10.21
CA SER A 2 -1.25 3.64 -9.80
C SER A 2 -0.28 4.03 -8.67
N GLY A 3 -0.13 3.21 -7.64
CA GLY A 3 0.84 3.45 -6.56
C GLY A 3 2.29 3.49 -7.06
N GLY A 4 2.64 2.61 -8.00
CA GLY A 4 3.97 2.60 -8.62
C GLY A 4 4.22 3.85 -9.46
N ILE A 5 3.21 4.31 -10.20
CA ILE A 5 3.28 5.56 -10.98
C ILE A 5 3.55 6.74 -10.05
N LEU A 6 2.73 6.89 -8.99
CA LEU A 6 2.91 7.94 -7.99
C LEU A 6 4.29 7.91 -7.32
N GLY A 7 4.82 6.71 -7.06
CA GLY A 7 6.18 6.53 -6.54
C GLY A 7 7.23 7.11 -7.50
N LEU A 8 7.17 6.75 -8.78
CA LEU A 8 8.10 7.27 -9.79
C LEU A 8 7.92 8.78 -10.02
N GLU A 9 6.70 9.25 -10.13
CA GLU A 9 6.39 10.69 -10.31
C GLU A 9 6.88 11.55 -9.13
N THR A 10 6.91 11.00 -7.92
CA THR A 10 7.45 11.69 -6.74
C THR A 10 8.95 11.97 -6.88
N ILE A 11 9.70 11.12 -7.57
CA ILE A 11 11.15 11.26 -7.78
C ILE A 11 11.46 12.02 -9.06
N PHE A 12 10.84 11.61 -10.17
CA PHE A 12 11.20 12.05 -11.52
C PHE A 12 10.29 13.16 -12.07
N GLY A 13 9.16 13.43 -11.41
CA GLY A 13 8.15 14.35 -11.91
C GLY A 13 7.13 13.66 -12.84
N GLU A 14 6.15 14.44 -13.28
CA GLU A 14 5.10 13.94 -14.17
C GLU A 14 5.57 13.96 -15.62
N PHE A 15 5.50 12.82 -16.30
CA PHE A 15 5.78 12.67 -17.73
C PHE A 15 4.49 12.31 -18.47
N LYS A 16 3.65 13.32 -18.70
CA LYS A 16 2.40 13.18 -19.46
C LYS A 16 2.58 13.75 -20.86
N TYR A 17 2.29 12.95 -21.86
CA TYR A 17 2.21 13.38 -23.25
C TYR A 17 0.76 13.48 -23.66
N ASN A 18 0.34 14.68 -24.07
CA ASN A 18 -1.02 14.92 -24.54
C ASN A 18 -1.07 14.80 -26.06
N PHE A 19 -1.86 13.86 -26.56
CA PHE A 19 -2.20 13.72 -27.98
C PHE A 19 -3.67 14.08 -28.16
N GLY A 20 -3.96 15.36 -28.37
CA GLY A 20 -5.35 15.84 -28.45
C GLY A 20 -6.09 15.58 -27.14
N ASP A 21 -7.22 14.87 -27.23
CA ASP A 21 -8.05 14.51 -26.06
C ASP A 21 -7.49 13.32 -25.25
N PHE A 22 -6.40 12.71 -25.70
CA PHE A 22 -5.81 11.54 -25.05
C PHE A 22 -4.50 11.91 -24.35
N SER A 23 -4.43 11.64 -23.04
CA SER A 23 -3.20 11.82 -22.26
C SER A 23 -2.57 10.46 -21.93
N ILE A 24 -1.33 10.26 -22.36
CA ILE A 24 -0.56 9.05 -22.06
C ILE A 24 0.47 9.38 -20.99
N ASN A 25 0.45 8.62 -19.90
CA ASN A 25 1.48 8.71 -18.87
C ASN A 25 2.60 7.70 -19.17
N LEU A 26 3.79 8.19 -19.48
CA LEU A 26 4.94 7.35 -19.83
C LEU A 26 5.28 6.36 -18.68
N MET A 27 5.13 6.79 -17.43
CA MET A 27 5.42 5.94 -16.28
C MET A 27 4.48 4.72 -16.19
N SER A 28 3.23 4.85 -16.65
CA SER A 28 2.29 3.72 -16.69
C SER A 28 2.71 2.65 -17.69
N ILE A 29 3.26 3.07 -18.84
CA ILE A 29 3.78 2.14 -19.85
C ILE A 29 5.01 1.41 -19.31
N ILE A 30 5.95 2.14 -18.71
CA ILE A 30 7.17 1.56 -18.12
C ILE A 30 6.81 0.52 -17.06
N ILE A 31 5.92 0.84 -16.13
CA ILE A 31 5.51 -0.10 -15.09
C ILE A 31 4.77 -1.29 -15.68
N GLY A 32 3.89 -1.07 -16.67
CA GLY A 32 3.18 -2.15 -17.36
C GLY A 32 4.13 -3.11 -18.05
N VAL A 33 5.13 -2.59 -18.77
CA VAL A 33 6.16 -3.41 -19.44
C VAL A 33 7.00 -4.18 -18.42
N ILE A 34 7.44 -3.54 -17.33
CA ILE A 34 8.20 -4.22 -16.26
C ILE A 34 7.36 -5.37 -15.66
N ALA A 35 6.11 -5.11 -15.30
CA ALA A 35 5.23 -6.13 -14.74
C ALA A 35 5.00 -7.28 -15.72
N PHE A 36 4.77 -6.99 -17.01
CA PHE A 36 4.59 -7.99 -18.05
C PHE A 36 5.85 -8.86 -18.22
N VAL A 37 7.03 -8.26 -18.32
CA VAL A 37 8.30 -8.98 -18.46
C VAL A 37 8.54 -9.88 -17.24
N LEU A 38 8.28 -9.39 -16.04
CA LEU A 38 8.44 -10.17 -14.81
C LEU A 38 7.49 -11.38 -14.76
N LEU A 39 6.24 -11.20 -15.18
CA LEU A 39 5.28 -12.30 -15.30
C LEU A 39 5.70 -13.31 -16.37
N TYR A 40 6.22 -12.83 -17.51
CA TYR A 40 6.65 -13.68 -18.62
C TYR A 40 7.86 -14.56 -18.26
N ILE A 41 8.84 -13.99 -17.54
CA ILE A 41 10.04 -14.73 -17.11
C ILE A 41 9.69 -15.82 -16.08
N GLY A 42 8.65 -15.62 -15.27
CA GLY A 42 8.15 -16.62 -14.31
C GLY A 42 9.07 -16.94 -13.12
N ASN A 43 10.30 -16.46 -13.12
CA ASN A 43 11.29 -16.69 -12.06
C ASN A 43 11.62 -15.39 -11.31
N TYR A 44 10.62 -14.84 -10.65
CA TYR A 44 10.72 -13.55 -9.94
C TYR A 44 10.90 -13.67 -8.42
N LYS A 45 11.16 -14.87 -7.90
CA LYS A 45 11.26 -15.13 -6.43
C LYS A 45 12.25 -14.22 -5.71
N PHE A 46 13.38 -13.90 -6.34
CA PHE A 46 14.36 -12.98 -5.77
C PHE A 46 13.84 -11.54 -5.73
N LEU A 47 13.26 -11.10 -6.85
CA LEU A 47 12.68 -9.76 -6.95
C LEU A 47 11.49 -9.59 -6.01
N GLU A 48 10.61 -10.59 -5.93
CA GLU A 48 9.49 -10.60 -4.99
C GLU A 48 9.96 -10.41 -3.55
N LYS A 49 10.98 -11.15 -3.12
CA LYS A 49 11.58 -10.97 -1.78
C LYS A 49 12.12 -9.56 -1.57
N ALA A 50 12.80 -8.98 -2.56
CA ALA A 50 13.32 -7.64 -2.47
C ALA A 50 12.19 -6.61 -2.35
N LEU A 51 11.15 -6.72 -3.18
CA LEU A 51 9.98 -5.83 -3.15
C LEU A 51 9.22 -5.93 -1.83
N VAL A 52 8.99 -7.15 -1.33
CA VAL A 52 8.35 -7.39 -0.03
C VAL A 52 9.18 -6.78 1.10
N THR A 53 10.50 -6.91 1.06
CA THR A 53 11.39 -6.31 2.05
C THR A 53 11.26 -4.78 2.06
N LEU A 54 11.22 -4.14 0.88
CA LEU A 54 11.02 -2.69 0.77
C LEU A 54 9.66 -2.25 1.32
N VAL A 55 8.59 -2.99 1.02
CA VAL A 55 7.24 -2.71 1.56
C VAL A 55 7.23 -2.87 3.09
N LEU A 56 7.88 -3.90 3.63
CA LEU A 56 8.00 -4.09 5.07
C LEU A 56 8.78 -2.96 5.74
N LEU A 57 9.89 -2.53 5.15
CA LEU A 57 10.66 -1.40 5.67
C LEU A 57 9.83 -0.11 5.70
N MET A 58 9.09 0.17 4.61
CA MET A 58 8.18 1.31 4.54
C MET A 58 7.08 1.20 5.62
N SER A 59 6.46 0.03 5.75
CA SER A 59 5.41 -0.22 6.74
C SER A 59 5.92 -0.01 8.17
N PHE A 60 7.10 -0.55 8.47
CA PHE A 60 7.74 -0.38 9.77
C PHE A 60 8.06 1.09 10.09
N SER A 61 8.47 1.84 9.07
CA SER A 61 8.73 3.28 9.21
C SER A 61 7.48 4.07 9.55
N PHE A 62 6.33 3.73 8.96
CA PHE A 62 5.06 4.36 9.35
C PHE A 62 4.67 4.02 10.80
N VAL A 63 4.88 2.79 11.24
CA VAL A 63 4.62 2.40 12.63
C VAL A 63 5.50 3.21 13.59
N ILE A 64 6.80 3.32 13.31
CA ILE A 64 7.70 4.14 14.13
C ILE A 64 7.26 5.61 14.12
N THR A 65 6.95 6.16 12.96
CA THR A 65 6.47 7.56 12.85
C THR A 65 5.21 7.78 13.66
N ALA A 66 4.25 6.87 13.59
CA ALA A 66 3.02 6.96 14.39
C ALA A 66 3.31 6.99 15.90
N VAL A 67 4.33 6.28 16.37
CA VAL A 67 4.76 6.30 17.78
C VAL A 67 5.48 7.62 18.11
N VAL A 68 6.39 8.07 17.25
CA VAL A 68 7.19 9.29 17.45
C VAL A 68 6.31 10.55 17.48
N THR A 69 5.24 10.59 16.70
CA THR A 69 4.29 11.71 16.68
C THR A 69 3.47 11.85 17.97
N LYS A 70 3.56 10.89 18.91
CA LYS A 70 2.88 10.89 20.21
C LYS A 70 1.39 11.23 20.10
N PRO A 71 0.63 10.52 19.28
CA PRO A 71 -0.79 10.81 19.07
C PRO A 71 -1.59 10.57 20.36
N ASN A 72 -2.71 11.25 20.48
CA ASN A 72 -3.63 11.03 21.58
C ASN A 72 -4.35 9.69 21.41
N ILE A 73 -3.90 8.68 22.16
CA ILE A 73 -4.43 7.30 22.08
C ILE A 73 -5.93 7.25 22.37
N LEU A 74 -6.40 8.09 23.30
CA LEU A 74 -7.83 8.14 23.64
C LEU A 74 -8.68 8.64 22.45
N GLN A 75 -8.17 9.62 21.70
CA GLN A 75 -8.83 10.10 20.50
C GLN A 75 -8.83 9.04 19.38
N ILE A 76 -7.74 8.28 19.23
CA ILE A 76 -7.68 7.18 18.27
C ILE A 76 -8.71 6.11 18.64
N LEU A 77 -8.75 5.67 19.89
CA LEU A 77 -9.73 4.68 20.35
C LEU A 77 -11.16 5.18 20.20
N LYS A 78 -11.43 6.44 20.55
CA LYS A 78 -12.73 7.04 20.33
C LYS A 78 -13.12 7.03 18.85
N GLY A 79 -12.21 7.39 17.94
CA GLY A 79 -12.44 7.38 16.50
C GLY A 79 -12.66 5.96 15.93
N MET A 80 -12.04 4.93 16.52
CA MET A 80 -12.25 3.54 16.12
C MET A 80 -13.62 3.00 16.50
N PHE A 81 -14.12 3.34 17.70
CA PHE A 81 -15.34 2.75 18.25
C PHE A 81 -16.57 3.65 18.13
N VAL A 82 -16.39 4.93 17.90
CA VAL A 82 -17.48 5.89 17.70
C VAL A 82 -17.48 6.35 16.25
N PRO A 83 -18.29 5.75 15.37
CA PRO A 83 -18.34 6.16 13.98
C PRO A 83 -18.83 7.60 13.85
N SER A 84 -18.12 8.38 13.08
CA SER A 84 -18.52 9.74 12.71
C SER A 84 -18.48 9.86 11.18
N PHE A 85 -19.47 10.53 10.62
CA PHE A 85 -19.59 10.74 9.18
C PHE A 85 -19.42 12.24 8.91
N PRO A 86 -18.19 12.70 8.59
CA PRO A 86 -17.98 14.07 8.14
C PRO A 86 -18.81 14.37 6.89
N ASP A 87 -19.24 15.62 6.72
CA ASP A 87 -20.00 16.03 5.54
C ASP A 87 -19.26 15.66 4.26
N LYS A 88 -20.02 15.10 3.29
CA LYS A 88 -19.51 14.66 1.98
C LYS A 88 -18.47 13.51 2.01
N SER A 89 -18.28 12.83 3.13
CA SER A 89 -17.30 11.74 3.26
C SER A 89 -17.79 10.38 2.76
N LEU A 90 -19.08 10.21 2.45
CA LEU A 90 -19.69 8.92 2.12
C LEU A 90 -19.00 8.20 0.96
N LEU A 91 -18.72 8.90 -0.13
CA LEU A 91 -18.04 8.31 -1.30
C LEU A 91 -16.60 7.88 -0.95
N THR A 92 -15.91 8.68 -0.15
CA THR A 92 -14.54 8.35 0.31
C THR A 92 -14.56 7.11 1.20
N ILE A 93 -15.53 7.01 2.11
CA ILE A 93 -15.69 5.84 3.00
C ILE A 93 -15.98 4.58 2.17
N ILE A 94 -16.92 4.64 1.21
CA ILE A 94 -17.24 3.52 0.32
C ILE A 94 -16.01 3.12 -0.50
N GLY A 95 -15.28 4.09 -1.05
CA GLY A 95 -14.05 3.85 -1.79
C GLY A 95 -12.99 3.17 -0.92
N LEU A 96 -12.80 3.62 0.33
CA LEU A 96 -11.83 3.03 1.26
C LEU A 96 -12.18 1.57 1.59
N ILE A 97 -13.46 1.28 1.87
CA ILE A 97 -13.92 -0.09 2.11
C ILE A 97 -13.71 -0.95 0.86
N GLY A 98 -14.05 -0.43 -0.33
CA GLY A 98 -13.90 -1.14 -1.60
C GLY A 98 -12.45 -1.47 -1.95
N THR A 99 -11.50 -0.61 -1.60
CA THR A 99 -10.07 -0.88 -1.79
C THR A 99 -9.49 -1.87 -0.78
N THR A 100 -10.12 -2.03 0.37
CA THR A 100 -9.69 -2.95 1.42
C THR A 100 -10.18 -4.38 1.17
N VAL A 101 -11.45 -4.52 0.76
CA VAL A 101 -12.07 -5.82 0.49
C VAL A 101 -12.16 -6.04 -1.02
N VAL A 102 -11.02 -6.38 -1.62
CA VAL A 102 -10.94 -6.63 -3.07
C VAL A 102 -11.14 -8.11 -3.35
N PRO A 103 -12.07 -8.50 -4.25
CA PRO A 103 -12.40 -9.91 -4.52
C PRO A 103 -11.19 -10.76 -4.91
N TYR A 104 -10.27 -10.25 -5.73
CA TYR A 104 -9.10 -11.02 -6.15
C TYR A 104 -8.18 -11.41 -4.97
N ASN A 105 -8.11 -10.61 -3.91
CA ASN A 105 -7.34 -10.94 -2.71
C ASN A 105 -7.89 -12.18 -2.00
N LEU A 106 -9.21 -12.36 -2.01
CA LEU A 106 -9.86 -13.55 -1.41
C LEU A 106 -9.53 -14.80 -2.21
N PHE A 107 -9.59 -14.72 -3.55
CA PHE A 107 -9.25 -15.86 -4.43
C PHE A 107 -7.77 -16.20 -4.34
N LEU A 108 -6.88 -15.19 -4.39
CA LEU A 108 -5.44 -15.40 -4.24
C LEU A 108 -5.12 -16.03 -2.88
N HIS A 109 -5.71 -15.52 -1.79
CA HIS A 109 -5.52 -16.09 -0.46
C HIS A 109 -5.97 -17.54 -0.39
N ALA A 110 -7.14 -17.86 -0.93
CA ALA A 110 -7.66 -19.24 -0.97
C ALA A 110 -6.74 -20.17 -1.76
N SER A 111 -6.20 -19.71 -2.91
CA SER A 111 -5.24 -20.46 -3.71
C SER A 111 -3.94 -20.72 -2.95
N LEU A 112 -3.36 -19.69 -2.33
CA LEU A 112 -2.12 -19.81 -1.56
C LEU A 112 -2.28 -20.70 -0.32
N VAL A 113 -3.42 -20.64 0.35
CA VAL A 113 -3.74 -21.53 1.47
C VAL A 113 -3.78 -22.97 0.99
N LYS A 114 -4.44 -23.25 -0.15
CA LYS A 114 -4.52 -24.59 -0.73
C LYS A 114 -3.16 -25.11 -1.18
N GLU A 115 -2.30 -24.23 -1.70
CA GLU A 115 -0.96 -24.62 -2.14
C GLU A 115 -0.01 -24.92 -0.96
N ARG A 116 -0.17 -24.21 0.16
CA ARG A 116 0.73 -24.33 1.30
C ARG A 116 0.32 -25.41 2.30
N TRP A 117 -0.98 -25.60 2.50
CA TRP A 117 -1.53 -26.51 3.51
C TRP A 117 -2.44 -27.54 2.86
N HIS A 118 -2.02 -28.81 2.91
CA HIS A 118 -2.72 -29.90 2.24
C HIS A 118 -3.51 -30.81 3.18
N LYS A 119 -3.24 -30.76 4.48
CA LYS A 119 -3.84 -31.65 5.47
C LYS A 119 -4.85 -30.91 6.35
N LYS A 120 -5.82 -31.67 6.83
CA LYS A 120 -6.88 -31.14 7.71
C LYS A 120 -6.31 -30.62 9.04
N GLU A 121 -5.23 -31.23 9.53
CA GLU A 121 -4.49 -30.85 10.74
C GLU A 121 -3.84 -29.47 10.59
N ASP A 122 -3.49 -29.05 9.37
CA ASP A 122 -2.85 -27.78 9.08
C ASP A 122 -3.81 -26.57 9.19
N LEU A 123 -5.13 -26.82 9.29
CA LEU A 123 -6.14 -25.78 9.32
C LEU A 123 -5.92 -24.77 10.47
N THR A 124 -5.42 -25.24 11.60
CA THR A 124 -5.10 -24.37 12.75
C THR A 124 -3.97 -23.41 12.42
N PHE A 125 -2.96 -23.86 11.69
CA PHE A 125 -1.83 -23.02 11.24
C PHE A 125 -2.30 -22.02 10.19
N ALA A 126 -3.12 -22.43 9.22
CA ALA A 126 -3.69 -21.54 8.21
C ALA A 126 -4.52 -20.43 8.83
N LYS A 127 -5.38 -20.75 9.83
CA LYS A 127 -6.17 -19.75 10.56
C LYS A 127 -5.30 -18.76 11.33
N LYS A 128 -4.25 -19.22 12.01
CA LYS A 128 -3.32 -18.36 12.74
C LYS A 128 -2.56 -17.45 11.81
N ASP A 129 -2.07 -17.97 10.69
CA ASP A 129 -1.34 -17.20 9.67
C ASP A 129 -2.23 -16.08 9.11
N THR A 130 -3.46 -16.41 8.73
CA THR A 130 -4.44 -15.44 8.24
C THR A 130 -4.75 -14.36 9.29
N PHE A 131 -5.00 -14.77 10.53
CA PHE A 131 -5.32 -13.83 11.60
C PHE A 131 -4.17 -12.86 11.87
N ILE A 132 -2.94 -13.37 11.97
CA ILE A 132 -1.75 -12.56 12.23
C ILE A 132 -1.51 -11.60 11.06
N SER A 133 -1.63 -12.07 9.82
CA SER A 133 -1.41 -11.25 8.63
C SER A 133 -2.42 -10.11 8.53
N ILE A 134 -3.70 -10.37 8.79
CA ILE A 134 -4.75 -9.34 8.80
C ILE A 134 -4.52 -8.33 9.94
N LEU A 135 -4.16 -8.81 11.13
CA LEU A 135 -3.88 -7.95 12.28
C LEU A 135 -2.70 -7.02 12.01
N LEU A 136 -1.60 -7.56 11.47
CA LEU A 136 -0.42 -6.76 11.13
C LEU A 136 -0.72 -5.76 10.03
N GLY A 137 -1.44 -6.16 8.97
CA GLY A 137 -1.86 -5.26 7.90
C GLY A 137 -2.74 -4.12 8.40
N GLY A 138 -3.70 -4.43 9.29
CA GLY A 138 -4.54 -3.43 9.95
C GLY A 138 -3.75 -2.46 10.81
N LEU A 139 -2.76 -2.95 11.55
CA LEU A 139 -1.85 -2.14 12.37
C LEU A 139 -1.05 -1.15 11.53
N VAL A 140 -0.50 -1.61 10.40
CA VAL A 140 0.21 -0.75 9.45
C VAL A 140 -0.72 0.30 8.86
N SER A 141 -1.94 -0.07 8.46
CA SER A 141 -2.93 0.86 7.93
C SER A 141 -3.29 1.95 8.93
N MET A 142 -3.51 1.58 10.20
CA MET A 142 -3.72 2.54 11.29
C MET A 142 -2.51 3.46 11.47
N ALA A 143 -1.30 2.93 11.42
CA ALA A 143 -0.08 3.72 11.55
C ALA A 143 0.06 4.75 10.43
N ILE A 144 -0.29 4.40 9.19
CA ILE A 144 -0.31 5.33 8.06
C ILE A 144 -1.33 6.45 8.30
N ILE A 145 -2.54 6.12 8.73
CA ILE A 145 -3.59 7.10 9.02
C ILE A 145 -3.15 8.05 10.14
N VAL A 146 -2.59 7.53 11.23
CA VAL A 146 -2.09 8.34 12.35
C VAL A 146 -0.96 9.26 11.90
N SER A 147 -0.01 8.73 11.11
CA SER A 147 1.10 9.53 10.57
C SER A 147 0.59 10.63 9.65
N ALA A 148 -0.38 10.32 8.78
CA ALA A 148 -1.01 11.31 7.91
C ALA A 148 -1.77 12.39 8.69
N ALA A 149 -2.50 12.00 9.73
CA ALA A 149 -3.25 12.93 10.59
C ALA A 149 -2.33 13.88 11.39
N SER A 150 -1.07 13.51 11.60
CA SER A 150 -0.07 14.36 12.27
C SER A 150 0.52 15.45 11.38
N ILE A 151 0.25 15.42 10.07
CA ILE A 151 0.73 16.40 9.11
C ILE A 151 -0.08 17.70 9.29
N SER A 152 0.59 18.76 9.70
CA SER A 152 -0.05 20.07 9.99
C SER A 152 -0.53 20.81 8.73
N SER A 153 -0.22 20.32 7.52
CA SER A 153 -0.67 20.94 6.27
C SER A 153 -2.11 20.54 5.94
N THR A 154 -2.96 21.52 5.75
CA THR A 154 -4.40 21.37 5.50
C THR A 154 -4.77 20.72 4.16
N ASN A 155 -3.82 20.54 3.24
CA ASN A 155 -4.08 20.00 1.91
C ASN A 155 -3.14 18.85 1.60
N ILE A 156 -3.58 17.62 1.89
CA ILE A 156 -2.98 16.40 1.32
C ILE A 156 -3.72 16.14 0.01
N LEU A 157 -3.08 16.47 -1.10
CA LEU A 157 -3.68 16.36 -2.44
C LEU A 157 -3.28 15.07 -3.14
N ASN A 158 -2.13 14.49 -2.75
CA ASN A 158 -1.60 13.30 -3.41
C ASN A 158 -0.80 12.42 -2.43
N ALA A 159 -0.44 11.20 -2.90
CA ALA A 159 0.33 10.28 -2.10
C ALA A 159 1.75 10.78 -1.75
N ALA A 160 2.33 11.68 -2.56
CA ALA A 160 3.63 12.29 -2.27
C ALA A 160 3.58 13.18 -1.02
N ASP A 161 2.43 13.77 -0.71
CA ASP A 161 2.25 14.54 0.53
C ASP A 161 2.37 13.68 1.78
N LEU A 162 2.12 12.36 1.69
CA LEU A 162 2.36 11.42 2.80
C LEU A 162 3.85 11.36 3.20
N ALA A 163 4.77 11.72 2.29
CA ALA A 163 6.17 11.82 2.62
C ALA A 163 6.43 12.82 3.75
N LYS A 164 5.59 13.84 3.88
CA LYS A 164 5.67 14.82 4.98
C LYS A 164 5.47 14.17 6.34
N GLY A 165 4.67 13.10 6.42
CA GLY A 165 4.50 12.30 7.63
C GLY A 165 5.76 11.51 8.03
N LEU A 166 6.66 11.24 7.09
CA LEU A 166 7.92 10.53 7.34
C LEU A 166 9.10 11.48 7.62
N VAL A 167 8.92 12.79 7.46
CA VAL A 167 9.96 13.79 7.70
C VAL A 167 10.56 13.71 9.11
N PRO A 168 9.82 13.44 10.19
CA PRO A 168 10.39 13.28 11.53
C PRO A 168 11.45 12.20 11.65
N LEU A 169 11.37 11.15 10.80
CA LEU A 169 12.34 10.04 10.80
C LEU A 169 13.46 10.25 9.76
N TYR A 170 13.09 10.70 8.56
CA TYR A 170 13.99 10.66 7.40
C TYR A 170 14.37 12.04 6.85
N GLY A 171 13.86 13.13 7.43
CA GLY A 171 14.12 14.48 6.94
C GLY A 171 13.84 14.60 5.44
N ASN A 172 14.77 15.19 4.69
CA ASN A 172 14.64 15.40 3.25
C ASN A 172 14.62 14.10 2.41
N PHE A 173 15.02 12.96 2.99
CA PHE A 173 14.96 11.65 2.31
C PHE A 173 13.59 11.01 2.36
N ALA A 174 12.66 11.54 3.14
CA ALA A 174 11.30 11.00 3.32
C ALA A 174 10.59 10.75 1.98
N LYS A 175 10.73 11.68 1.01
CA LYS A 175 10.12 11.54 -0.32
C LYS A 175 10.64 10.35 -1.10
N TYR A 176 11.95 10.10 -1.07
CA TYR A 176 12.57 8.97 -1.77
C TYR A 176 12.18 7.65 -1.14
N PHE A 177 12.13 7.62 0.19
CA PHE A 177 11.74 6.43 0.93
C PHE A 177 10.29 6.03 0.63
N LEU A 178 9.37 6.99 0.68
CA LEU A 178 7.97 6.75 0.31
C LEU A 178 7.84 6.33 -1.15
N ALA A 179 8.54 7.02 -2.05
CA ALA A 179 8.48 6.75 -3.49
C ALA A 179 8.92 5.31 -3.82
N ILE A 180 10.02 4.85 -3.25
CA ILE A 180 10.52 3.48 -3.42
C ILE A 180 9.52 2.47 -2.86
N GLY A 181 8.95 2.74 -1.68
CA GLY A 181 7.94 1.88 -1.07
C GLY A 181 6.65 1.78 -1.89
N LEU A 182 6.16 2.92 -2.40
CA LEU A 182 4.99 2.96 -3.29
C LEU A 182 5.26 2.24 -4.62
N PHE A 183 6.45 2.42 -5.19
CA PHE A 183 6.87 1.71 -6.39
C PHE A 183 6.89 0.19 -6.14
N ALA A 184 7.53 -0.25 -5.06
CA ALA A 184 7.59 -1.67 -4.69
C ALA A 184 6.19 -2.27 -4.49
N ALA A 185 5.31 -1.57 -3.75
CA ALA A 185 3.93 -1.99 -3.55
C ALA A 185 3.14 -2.05 -4.86
N GLY A 186 3.35 -1.07 -5.75
CA GLY A 186 2.70 -1.01 -7.06
C GLY A 186 3.11 -2.16 -7.98
N ILE A 187 4.39 -2.50 -8.05
CA ILE A 187 4.91 -3.64 -8.82
C ILE A 187 4.42 -4.95 -8.23
N THR A 188 4.49 -5.14 -6.91
CA THR A 188 4.00 -6.35 -6.25
C THR A 188 2.53 -6.58 -6.57
N SER A 189 1.69 -5.54 -6.47
CA SER A 189 0.27 -5.63 -6.80
C SER A 189 0.02 -5.89 -8.30
N ALA A 190 0.84 -5.32 -9.19
CA ALA A 190 0.73 -5.56 -10.63
C ALA A 190 1.06 -7.01 -11.03
N ILE A 191 1.91 -7.68 -10.26
CA ILE A 191 2.26 -9.10 -10.45
C ILE A 191 1.20 -10.00 -9.81
N THR A 192 0.76 -9.70 -8.59
CA THR A 192 -0.14 -10.58 -7.83
C THR A 192 -1.58 -10.58 -8.36
N ALA A 193 -2.07 -9.45 -8.88
CA ALA A 193 -3.44 -9.37 -9.37
C ALA A 193 -3.72 -10.31 -10.57
N PRO A 194 -2.87 -10.38 -11.63
CA PRO A 194 -3.05 -11.35 -12.71
C PRO A 194 -2.88 -12.81 -12.27
N LEU A 195 -2.03 -13.08 -11.27
CA LEU A 195 -1.85 -14.43 -10.74
C LEU A 195 -3.06 -14.95 -9.96
N ALA A 196 -3.95 -14.06 -9.55
CA ALA A 196 -5.18 -14.40 -8.83
C ALA A 196 -6.39 -14.64 -9.75
N ALA A 197 -6.25 -14.31 -11.05
CA ALA A 197 -7.29 -14.49 -12.07
C ALA A 197 -7.18 -15.85 -12.75
#